data_e156dbed886c6418a6b318b24104066a
#
_entry.id   e156dbed886c6418a6b318b24104066a
#
_cell.length_a   1.000
_cell.length_b   1.000
_cell.length_c   1.000
_cell.angle_alpha   90.00
_cell.angle_beta   90.00
_cell.angle_gamma   90.00
#
_symmetry.space_group_name_H-M   'P 1'
#
loop_
_entity.id
_entity.type
_entity.pdbx_description
1 polymer ?
#
loop_
_entity_poly.entity_id
_entity_poly.type
_entity_poly.pdbx_seq_one_letter_code
_entity_poly.pdbx_strand_id
1 'polypeptide(L)'
;MEDSTDRRTSGPFRKFGAMLARHRMRVRAALIVMGVWWVIVMAWGVWRPLPGGVSTSGPDRGVARLELLTDITYRHEGVQRTEQVIFDRVLGMIDQADRFVVIDMFLFNEEHMGDRDYRPITRELTNRILERLGAVPTLDVTFITDEINNFYGAYESPALRRLEEGGVRVVITDLSRLRDSNPIFSSLWRTYLRWFGTGGPGFAPHPLTSTAQRVTLRSYLKLLNMKANHRKVIVTEDGCMVLSANPHDASSFHSNLAFDVQGGVCADILESERTVAAFSGHDVPVHVMDAWEELEGASTTRFVTEGEIRTGLMDELEVMGAG
;
A
#
# COMPACT_ATOMS: atom_id res chain seq x y z
N MET A 1 46.02 43.87 65.91
CA MET A 1 46.13 43.60 64.46
C MET A 1 45.52 42.20 64.23
N GLU A 2 44.22 42.15 64.05
CA GLU A 2 43.47 40.90 63.91
C GLU A 2 43.00 40.79 62.44
N ASP A 3 43.50 39.79 61.83
CA ASP A 3 43.08 39.40 60.47
C ASP A 3 41.85 38.52 60.61
N SER A 4 40.68 39.09 60.30
CA SER A 4 39.38 38.37 60.28
C SER A 4 39.17 37.74 58.92
N THR A 5 39.56 36.50 58.76
CA THR A 5 39.28 35.65 57.63
C THR A 5 37.75 35.43 57.48
N ASP A 6 37.15 36.12 56.48
CA ASP A 6 35.76 35.98 56.06
C ASP A 6 35.53 34.56 55.45
N ARG A 7 35.15 33.62 56.31
CA ARG A 7 34.61 32.30 55.88
C ARG A 7 33.21 32.50 55.33
N ARG A 8 33.07 32.85 54.07
CA ARG A 8 31.79 32.79 53.36
C ARG A 8 31.30 31.33 53.31
N THR A 9 30.51 30.94 54.31
CA THR A 9 29.78 29.68 54.34
C THR A 9 28.78 29.69 53.20
N SER A 10 28.95 28.86 52.18
CA SER A 10 27.99 28.65 51.11
C SER A 10 26.76 27.98 51.71
N GLY A 11 25.75 28.78 52.10
CA GLY A 11 24.55 28.31 52.79
C GLY A 11 23.78 27.26 51.96
N PRO A 12 22.95 26.43 52.62
CA PRO A 12 22.18 25.33 52.02
C PRO A 12 21.33 25.79 50.84
N PHE A 13 20.88 27.05 50.84
CA PHE A 13 20.11 27.63 49.73
C PHE A 13 20.89 27.79 48.42
N ARG A 14 22.20 28.10 48.46
CA ARG A 14 23.06 28.15 47.26
C ARG A 14 23.28 26.76 46.66
N LYS A 15 23.42 25.73 47.49
CA LYS A 15 23.57 24.33 47.05
C LYS A 15 22.26 23.85 46.41
N PHE A 16 21.08 24.18 46.96
CA PHE A 16 19.79 23.83 46.44
C PHE A 16 19.48 24.55 45.09
N GLY A 17 19.79 25.85 45.02
CA GLY A 17 19.69 26.60 43.74
C GLY A 17 20.58 26.04 42.64
N ALA A 18 21.82 25.66 42.97
CA ALA A 18 22.74 25.03 42.01
C ALA A 18 22.27 23.64 41.58
N MET A 19 21.63 22.87 42.46
CA MET A 19 21.04 21.58 42.13
C MET A 19 19.85 21.72 41.17
N LEU A 20 18.96 22.66 41.46
CA LEU A 20 17.82 22.98 40.57
C LEU A 20 18.27 23.51 39.20
N ALA A 21 19.31 24.36 39.17
CA ALA A 21 19.87 24.84 37.91
C ALA A 21 20.49 23.70 37.09
N ARG A 22 21.23 22.79 37.71
CA ARG A 22 21.78 21.58 37.06
C ARG A 22 20.67 20.66 36.56
N HIS A 23 19.63 20.47 37.34
CA HIS A 23 18.45 19.68 36.89
C HIS A 23 17.79 20.27 35.67
N ARG A 24 17.49 21.59 35.70
CA ARG A 24 16.93 22.32 34.54
C ARG A 24 17.82 22.24 33.30
N MET A 25 19.11 22.35 33.46
CA MET A 25 20.11 22.25 32.38
C MET A 25 20.10 20.83 31.78
N ARG A 26 20.06 19.76 32.59
CA ARG A 26 19.97 18.38 32.14
C ARG A 26 18.65 18.11 31.39
N VAL A 27 17.53 18.61 31.89
CA VAL A 27 16.23 18.50 31.23
C VAL A 27 16.27 19.22 29.87
N ARG A 28 16.81 20.44 29.82
CA ARG A 28 16.95 21.17 28.54
C ARG A 28 17.84 20.42 27.54
N ALA A 29 18.97 19.90 27.99
CA ALA A 29 19.87 19.12 27.16
C ALA A 29 19.18 17.85 26.62
N ALA A 30 18.43 17.13 27.46
CA ALA A 30 17.66 15.97 27.06
C ALA A 30 16.58 16.32 26.02
N LEU A 31 15.86 17.42 26.20
CA LEU A 31 14.85 17.90 25.23
C LEU A 31 15.48 18.27 23.88
N ILE A 32 16.64 18.93 23.90
CA ILE A 32 17.39 19.26 22.67
C ILE A 32 17.83 17.97 21.96
N VAL A 33 18.40 17.01 22.68
CA VAL A 33 18.83 15.71 22.11
C VAL A 33 17.62 14.98 21.51
N MET A 34 16.50 14.94 22.21
CA MET A 34 15.26 14.33 21.69
C MET A 34 14.74 15.05 20.44
N GLY A 35 14.78 16.39 20.42
CA GLY A 35 14.39 17.18 19.26
C GLY A 35 15.29 16.93 18.04
N VAL A 36 16.62 16.92 18.25
CA VAL A 36 17.58 16.60 17.20
C VAL A 36 17.38 15.17 16.68
N TRP A 37 17.22 14.22 17.57
CA TRP A 37 16.94 12.83 17.20
C TRP A 37 15.65 12.71 16.37
N TRP A 38 14.60 13.39 16.78
CA TRP A 38 13.34 13.42 16.04
C TRP A 38 13.50 13.99 14.63
N VAL A 39 14.26 15.09 14.46
CA VAL A 39 14.56 15.66 13.14
C VAL A 39 15.35 14.68 12.27
N ILE A 40 16.34 13.98 12.84
CA ILE A 40 17.11 12.96 12.13
C ILE A 40 16.18 11.82 11.65
N VAL A 41 15.30 11.32 12.52
CA VAL A 41 14.36 10.25 12.20
C VAL A 41 13.36 10.69 11.14
N MET A 42 12.93 11.96 11.16
CA MET A 42 12.06 12.56 10.16
C MET A 42 12.77 12.64 8.80
N ALA A 43 13.97 13.19 8.77
CA ALA A 43 14.79 13.29 7.57
C ALA A 43 15.06 11.90 6.96
N TRP A 44 15.43 10.94 7.77
CA TRP A 44 15.59 9.54 7.33
C TRP A 44 14.32 8.98 6.69
N GLY A 45 13.15 9.24 7.26
CA GLY A 45 11.89 8.74 6.72
C GLY A 45 11.55 9.27 5.33
N VAL A 46 11.98 10.51 5.01
CA VAL A 46 11.78 11.15 3.70
C VAL A 46 12.79 10.67 2.66
N TRP A 47 14.08 10.59 3.03
CA TRP A 47 15.16 10.39 2.07
C TRP A 47 15.74 8.98 2.05
N ARG A 48 15.28 8.08 2.91
CA ARG A 48 15.76 6.71 2.86
C ARG A 48 15.55 6.09 1.47
N PRO A 49 16.45 5.20 1.02
CA PRO A 49 16.24 4.47 -0.23
C PRO A 49 14.96 3.61 -0.13
N LEU A 50 14.22 3.52 -1.21
CA LEU A 50 13.18 2.51 -1.37
C LEU A 50 13.82 1.11 -1.50
N PRO A 51 13.08 0.03 -1.18
CA PRO A 51 13.54 -1.31 -1.50
C PRO A 51 13.90 -1.43 -2.99
N GLY A 52 14.96 -2.18 -3.31
CA GLY A 52 15.38 -2.36 -4.70
C GLY A 52 14.25 -2.96 -5.54
N GLY A 53 14.03 -2.44 -6.76
CA GLY A 53 12.98 -2.88 -7.66
C GLY A 53 11.58 -2.26 -7.45
N VAL A 54 11.38 -1.45 -6.37
CA VAL A 54 10.10 -0.78 -6.14
C VAL A 54 9.93 0.43 -7.05
N SER A 55 11.00 1.22 -7.24
CA SER A 55 11.04 2.36 -8.16
C SER A 55 11.80 1.92 -9.39
N THR A 56 11.10 1.68 -10.48
CA THR A 56 11.70 1.15 -11.72
C THR A 56 11.06 1.77 -12.94
N SER A 57 11.85 1.87 -14.01
CA SER A 57 11.41 2.14 -15.37
C SER A 57 11.89 0.97 -16.23
N GLY A 58 10.96 0.18 -16.72
CA GLY A 58 11.23 -0.90 -17.65
C GLY A 58 11.64 -0.38 -19.05
N PRO A 59 12.10 -1.24 -19.94
CA PRO A 59 12.28 -0.92 -21.34
C PRO A 59 10.94 -0.76 -22.06
N ASP A 60 10.98 -0.17 -23.24
CA ASP A 60 9.84 -0.23 -24.16
C ASP A 60 9.64 -1.67 -24.62
N ARG A 61 8.41 -2.17 -24.50
CA ARG A 61 8.01 -3.54 -24.87
C ARG A 61 6.96 -3.49 -25.96
N GLY A 62 7.11 -4.27 -27.00
CA GLY A 62 6.04 -4.55 -27.95
C GLY A 62 4.88 -5.25 -27.24
N VAL A 63 3.64 -4.94 -27.66
CA VAL A 63 2.44 -5.58 -27.13
C VAL A 63 1.68 -6.31 -28.24
N ALA A 64 1.26 -7.55 -27.97
CA ALA A 64 0.40 -8.31 -28.84
C ALA A 64 -1.05 -7.80 -28.77
N ARG A 65 -1.48 -7.37 -27.57
CA ARG A 65 -2.79 -6.76 -27.33
C ARG A 65 -2.69 -5.67 -26.28
N LEU A 66 -3.37 -4.55 -26.54
CA LEU A 66 -3.60 -3.48 -25.58
C LEU A 66 -5.05 -3.03 -25.73
N GLU A 67 -5.85 -3.25 -24.70
CA GLU A 67 -7.27 -2.90 -24.67
C GLU A 67 -7.55 -1.96 -23.48
N LEU A 68 -8.22 -0.85 -23.74
CA LEU A 68 -8.72 0.06 -22.71
C LEU A 68 -10.13 -0.36 -22.32
N LEU A 69 -10.32 -0.72 -21.05
CA LEU A 69 -11.61 -1.02 -20.45
C LEU A 69 -12.05 0.14 -19.57
N THR A 70 -13.34 0.44 -19.56
CA THR A 70 -13.90 1.51 -18.75
C THR A 70 -15.17 1.07 -18.03
N ASP A 71 -15.22 1.30 -16.73
CA ASP A 71 -16.46 1.30 -15.96
C ASP A 71 -17.01 2.72 -15.94
N ILE A 72 -18.28 2.89 -16.25
CA ILE A 72 -18.91 4.22 -16.33
C ILE A 72 -20.17 4.24 -15.47
N THR A 73 -20.22 5.21 -14.56
CA THR A 73 -21.45 5.53 -13.82
C THR A 73 -21.98 6.89 -14.27
N TYR A 74 -23.20 6.90 -14.77
CA TYR A 74 -23.82 8.10 -15.33
C TYR A 74 -25.31 8.17 -14.98
N ARG A 75 -25.93 9.33 -15.23
CA ARG A 75 -27.39 9.48 -15.12
C ARG A 75 -28.02 9.58 -16.49
N HIS A 76 -29.01 8.72 -16.71
CA HIS A 76 -29.83 8.75 -17.89
C HIS A 76 -31.32 8.81 -17.50
N GLU A 77 -32.06 9.82 -17.96
CA GLU A 77 -33.45 10.06 -17.59
C GLU A 77 -33.70 10.08 -16.05
N GLY A 78 -32.78 10.66 -15.29
CA GLY A 78 -32.88 10.75 -13.82
C GLY A 78 -32.49 9.47 -13.07
N VAL A 79 -32.28 8.36 -13.77
CA VAL A 79 -31.86 7.08 -13.17
C VAL A 79 -30.34 6.94 -13.26
N GLN A 80 -29.72 6.55 -12.17
CA GLN A 80 -28.29 6.21 -12.16
C GLN A 80 -28.11 4.85 -12.84
N ARG A 81 -27.18 4.80 -13.80
CA ARG A 81 -26.77 3.57 -14.49
C ARG A 81 -25.28 3.37 -14.28
N THR A 82 -24.87 2.11 -14.16
CA THR A 82 -23.47 1.73 -14.00
C THR A 82 -23.17 0.59 -14.96
N GLU A 83 -22.18 0.76 -15.80
CA GLU A 83 -21.64 -0.26 -16.69
C GLU A 83 -20.32 -0.72 -16.10
N GLN A 84 -20.18 -2.02 -15.82
CA GLN A 84 -19.02 -2.59 -15.15
C GLN A 84 -18.49 -3.77 -15.96
N VAL A 85 -17.34 -3.58 -16.59
CA VAL A 85 -16.67 -4.60 -17.40
C VAL A 85 -15.30 -5.02 -16.85
N ILE A 86 -14.69 -4.16 -16.01
CA ILE A 86 -13.33 -4.37 -15.53
C ILE A 86 -13.23 -5.64 -14.66
N PHE A 87 -14.11 -5.78 -13.66
CA PHE A 87 -14.10 -6.98 -12.82
C PHE A 87 -14.60 -8.23 -13.53
N ASP A 88 -15.48 -8.11 -14.52
CA ASP A 88 -15.85 -9.25 -15.37
C ASP A 88 -14.62 -9.78 -16.13
N ARG A 89 -13.75 -8.88 -16.61
CA ARG A 89 -12.48 -9.26 -17.24
C ARG A 89 -11.50 -9.87 -16.24
N VAL A 90 -11.35 -9.30 -15.03
CA VAL A 90 -10.51 -9.86 -13.96
C VAL A 90 -10.94 -11.28 -13.59
N LEU A 91 -12.25 -11.51 -13.42
CA LEU A 91 -12.80 -12.84 -13.15
C LEU A 91 -12.55 -13.80 -14.31
N GLY A 92 -12.66 -13.33 -15.55
CA GLY A 92 -12.35 -14.11 -16.75
C GLY A 92 -10.87 -14.51 -16.84
N MET A 93 -9.94 -13.63 -16.45
CA MET A 93 -8.51 -13.96 -16.37
C MET A 93 -8.24 -15.06 -15.34
N ILE A 94 -8.90 -15.01 -14.18
CA ILE A 94 -8.78 -16.04 -13.15
C ILE A 94 -9.31 -17.39 -13.66
N ASP A 95 -10.44 -17.38 -14.38
CA ASP A 95 -11.03 -18.61 -14.96
C ASP A 95 -10.12 -19.30 -15.98
N GLN A 96 -9.29 -18.55 -16.67
CA GLN A 96 -8.39 -19.05 -17.70
C GLN A 96 -7.03 -19.46 -17.15
N ALA A 97 -6.62 -18.96 -15.98
CA ALA A 97 -5.30 -19.22 -15.42
C ALA A 97 -5.12 -20.68 -14.99
N ASP A 98 -4.11 -21.35 -15.51
CA ASP A 98 -3.77 -22.75 -15.21
C ASP A 98 -2.49 -22.89 -14.37
N ARG A 99 -1.62 -21.90 -14.38
CA ARG A 99 -0.29 -21.95 -13.75
C ARG A 99 -0.18 -21.02 -12.55
N PHE A 100 -0.52 -19.75 -12.73
CA PHE A 100 -0.43 -18.79 -11.64
C PHE A 100 -1.40 -17.61 -11.79
N VAL A 101 -1.74 -17.01 -10.64
CA VAL A 101 -2.42 -15.71 -10.55
C VAL A 101 -1.71 -14.87 -9.48
N VAL A 102 -1.21 -13.71 -9.85
CA VAL A 102 -0.69 -12.71 -8.92
C VAL A 102 -1.58 -11.48 -8.96
N ILE A 103 -2.13 -11.13 -7.82
CA ILE A 103 -3.04 -9.99 -7.66
C ILE A 103 -2.44 -9.04 -6.62
N ASP A 104 -2.36 -7.75 -6.91
CA ASP A 104 -2.11 -6.70 -5.91
C ASP A 104 -3.27 -5.70 -5.93
N MET A 105 -4.00 -5.60 -4.83
CA MET A 105 -5.20 -4.78 -4.72
C MET A 105 -5.22 -3.96 -3.42
N PHE A 106 -5.34 -2.64 -3.57
CA PHE A 106 -5.33 -1.72 -2.43
C PHE A 106 -6.52 -1.94 -1.48
N LEU A 107 -7.76 -1.88 -1.97
CA LEU A 107 -8.96 -2.11 -1.17
C LEU A 107 -9.60 -3.44 -1.56
N PHE A 108 -9.79 -4.30 -0.57
CA PHE A 108 -10.40 -5.61 -0.70
C PHE A 108 -11.26 -5.90 0.54
N ASN A 109 -12.49 -5.41 0.54
CA ASN A 109 -13.41 -5.61 1.65
C ASN A 109 -14.87 -5.35 1.23
N GLU A 110 -15.83 -5.93 1.97
CA GLU A 110 -17.27 -5.79 1.80
C GLU A 110 -17.84 -4.57 2.57
N GLU A 111 -16.98 -3.70 3.08
CA GLU A 111 -17.34 -2.63 3.99
C GLU A 111 -17.82 -1.38 3.23
N HIS A 112 -18.96 -0.80 3.63
CA HIS A 112 -19.50 0.39 2.98
C HIS A 112 -20.27 1.29 3.94
N MET A 113 -20.55 2.50 3.50
CA MET A 113 -21.47 3.42 4.17
C MET A 113 -22.83 3.41 3.47
N GLY A 114 -23.91 3.34 4.25
CA GLY A 114 -25.30 3.41 3.77
C GLY A 114 -25.86 2.06 3.29
N ASP A 115 -27.11 2.09 2.83
CA ASP A 115 -27.92 0.91 2.49
C ASP A 115 -28.09 0.74 0.97
N ARG A 116 -27.07 1.04 0.19
CA ARG A 116 -27.10 0.82 -1.26
C ARG A 116 -26.87 -0.65 -1.58
N ASP A 117 -27.52 -1.11 -2.61
CA ASP A 117 -27.26 -2.42 -3.20
C ASP A 117 -26.00 -2.32 -4.07
N TYR A 118 -24.87 -2.73 -3.51
CA TYR A 118 -23.58 -2.77 -4.19
C TYR A 118 -23.37 -4.14 -4.82
N ARG A 119 -22.67 -4.19 -5.95
CA ARG A 119 -22.15 -5.46 -6.47
C ARG A 119 -21.17 -6.04 -5.44
N PRO A 120 -21.33 -7.30 -5.01
CA PRO A 120 -20.48 -7.92 -3.99
C PRO A 120 -19.14 -8.39 -4.58
N ILE A 121 -18.37 -7.44 -5.14
CA ILE A 121 -17.13 -7.71 -5.89
C ILE A 121 -16.11 -8.46 -5.06
N THR A 122 -15.95 -8.09 -3.78
CA THR A 122 -15.02 -8.76 -2.85
C THR A 122 -15.35 -10.26 -2.74
N ARG A 123 -16.63 -10.58 -2.59
CA ARG A 123 -17.11 -11.97 -2.46
C ARG A 123 -17.01 -12.72 -3.78
N GLU A 124 -17.38 -12.08 -4.89
CA GLU A 124 -17.26 -12.65 -6.23
C GLU A 124 -15.82 -13.02 -6.54
N LEU A 125 -14.87 -12.11 -6.30
CA LEU A 125 -13.44 -12.35 -6.50
C LEU A 125 -12.91 -13.48 -5.59
N THR A 126 -13.25 -13.45 -4.29
CA THR A 126 -12.87 -14.50 -3.34
C THR A 126 -13.35 -15.87 -3.79
N ASN A 127 -14.65 -15.98 -4.14
CA ASN A 127 -15.24 -17.25 -4.58
C ASN A 127 -14.59 -17.75 -5.86
N ARG A 128 -14.39 -16.87 -6.86
CA ARG A 128 -13.78 -17.24 -8.14
C ARG A 128 -12.36 -17.78 -7.97
N ILE A 129 -11.53 -17.14 -7.14
CA ILE A 129 -10.18 -17.63 -6.83
C ILE A 129 -10.25 -19.04 -6.21
N LEU A 130 -11.11 -19.23 -5.22
CA LEU A 130 -11.24 -20.51 -4.52
C LEU A 130 -11.82 -21.62 -5.42
N GLU A 131 -12.80 -21.30 -6.26
CA GLU A 131 -13.36 -22.20 -7.27
C GLU A 131 -12.29 -22.64 -8.27
N ARG A 132 -11.45 -21.69 -8.75
CA ARG A 132 -10.37 -22.00 -9.70
C ARG A 132 -9.29 -22.87 -9.05
N LEU A 133 -8.88 -22.57 -7.82
CA LEU A 133 -7.97 -23.42 -7.03
C LEU A 133 -8.53 -24.85 -6.83
N GLY A 134 -9.82 -24.99 -6.59
CA GLY A 134 -10.49 -26.29 -6.49
C GLY A 134 -10.47 -27.05 -7.82
N ALA A 135 -10.61 -26.37 -8.93
CA ALA A 135 -10.56 -26.96 -10.27
C ALA A 135 -9.13 -27.25 -10.75
N VAL A 136 -8.15 -26.46 -10.37
CA VAL A 136 -6.72 -26.57 -10.75
C VAL A 136 -5.86 -26.58 -9.49
N PRO A 137 -5.69 -27.73 -8.83
CA PRO A 137 -4.96 -27.81 -7.55
C PRO A 137 -3.47 -27.42 -7.62
N THR A 138 -2.90 -27.34 -8.81
CA THR A 138 -1.51 -26.92 -9.06
C THR A 138 -1.36 -25.41 -9.29
N LEU A 139 -2.48 -24.68 -9.35
CA LEU A 139 -2.47 -23.23 -9.55
C LEU A 139 -1.80 -22.53 -8.36
N ASP A 140 -0.80 -21.70 -8.61
CA ASP A 140 -0.19 -20.86 -7.58
C ASP A 140 -0.87 -19.49 -7.54
N VAL A 141 -1.51 -19.17 -6.43
CA VAL A 141 -2.20 -17.88 -6.27
C VAL A 141 -1.55 -17.06 -5.17
N THR A 142 -1.12 -15.86 -5.53
CA THR A 142 -0.60 -14.85 -4.59
C THR A 142 -1.52 -13.63 -4.60
N PHE A 143 -2.01 -13.24 -3.44
CA PHE A 143 -2.86 -12.07 -3.24
C PHE A 143 -2.14 -11.07 -2.35
N ILE A 144 -1.64 -9.97 -2.93
CA ILE A 144 -0.96 -8.88 -2.24
C ILE A 144 -2.00 -7.79 -1.95
N THR A 145 -1.93 -7.19 -0.76
CA THR A 145 -2.87 -6.15 -0.39
C THR A 145 -2.30 -5.22 0.68
N ASP A 146 -3.00 -4.12 0.92
CA ASP A 146 -2.63 -3.11 1.90
C ASP A 146 -3.12 -3.43 3.31
N GLU A 147 -2.39 -2.97 4.33
CA GLU A 147 -2.79 -3.08 5.74
C GLU A 147 -4.13 -2.42 6.06
N ILE A 148 -4.68 -1.57 5.20
CA ILE A 148 -5.97 -0.94 5.39
C ILE A 148 -7.10 -1.98 5.50
N ASN A 149 -6.97 -3.13 4.82
CA ASN A 149 -7.98 -4.18 4.80
C ASN A 149 -8.11 -4.97 6.12
N ASN A 150 -7.14 -4.85 7.03
CA ASN A 150 -7.22 -5.28 8.42
C ASN A 150 -7.24 -4.10 9.40
N PHE A 151 -7.47 -2.92 8.86
CA PHE A 151 -7.37 -1.62 9.50
C PHE A 151 -6.11 -1.48 10.35
N TYR A 152 -4.96 -1.63 9.67
CA TYR A 152 -3.63 -1.48 10.27
C TYR A 152 -3.39 -2.39 11.48
N GLY A 153 -3.94 -3.61 11.44
CA GLY A 153 -3.81 -4.64 12.47
C GLY A 153 -4.80 -4.50 13.63
N ALA A 154 -5.92 -3.81 13.44
CA ALA A 154 -6.99 -3.73 14.43
C ALA A 154 -7.81 -5.01 14.53
N TYR A 155 -8.05 -5.68 13.41
CA TYR A 155 -8.82 -6.91 13.30
C TYR A 155 -8.32 -7.78 12.13
N GLU A 156 -8.78 -8.99 12.06
CA GLU A 156 -8.53 -9.91 10.94
C GLU A 156 -9.63 -9.77 9.88
N SER A 157 -9.24 -9.56 8.62
CA SER A 157 -10.19 -9.48 7.50
C SER A 157 -10.79 -10.86 7.20
N PRO A 158 -12.12 -11.04 7.27
CA PRO A 158 -12.75 -12.32 6.96
C PRO A 158 -12.48 -12.79 5.51
N ALA A 159 -12.44 -11.88 4.55
CA ALA A 159 -12.18 -12.21 3.15
C ALA A 159 -10.74 -12.72 2.95
N LEU A 160 -9.76 -12.03 3.55
CA LEU A 160 -8.35 -12.45 3.48
C LEU A 160 -8.14 -13.80 4.15
N ARG A 161 -8.73 -14.02 5.33
CA ARG A 161 -8.66 -15.31 6.01
C ARG A 161 -9.25 -16.45 5.17
N ARG A 162 -10.39 -16.22 4.50
CA ARG A 162 -10.96 -17.23 3.59
C ARG A 162 -10.02 -17.59 2.44
N LEU A 163 -9.31 -16.62 1.89
CA LEU A 163 -8.29 -16.86 0.86
C LEU A 163 -7.12 -17.70 1.42
N GLU A 164 -6.60 -17.36 2.61
CA GLU A 164 -5.52 -18.11 3.28
C GLU A 164 -5.93 -19.56 3.59
N GLU A 165 -7.12 -19.74 4.18
CA GLU A 165 -7.69 -21.07 4.48
C GLU A 165 -7.91 -21.91 3.20
N GLY A 166 -8.17 -21.25 2.07
CA GLY A 166 -8.31 -21.87 0.75
C GLY A 166 -7.00 -22.14 0.02
N GLY A 167 -5.84 -21.83 0.61
CA GLY A 167 -4.52 -22.12 0.05
C GLY A 167 -3.90 -20.98 -0.76
N VAL A 168 -4.50 -19.78 -0.76
CA VAL A 168 -3.92 -18.59 -1.38
C VAL A 168 -2.78 -18.05 -0.52
N ARG A 169 -1.67 -17.67 -1.13
CA ARG A 169 -0.59 -16.92 -0.46
C ARG A 169 -1.01 -15.46 -0.30
N VAL A 170 -1.50 -15.09 0.89
CA VAL A 170 -1.86 -13.70 1.19
C VAL A 170 -0.65 -12.93 1.69
N VAL A 171 -0.38 -11.76 1.11
CA VAL A 171 0.73 -10.88 1.46
C VAL A 171 0.18 -9.52 1.88
N ILE A 172 0.33 -9.18 3.15
CA ILE A 172 0.05 -7.83 3.62
C ILE A 172 1.31 -6.98 3.44
N THR A 173 1.23 -5.93 2.63
CA THR A 173 2.36 -5.06 2.32
C THR A 173 2.95 -4.40 3.57
N ASP A 174 4.25 -4.56 3.80
CA ASP A 174 4.95 -3.84 4.88
C ASP A 174 5.16 -2.36 4.54
N LEU A 175 4.15 -1.55 4.83
CA LEU A 175 4.19 -0.10 4.61
C LEU A 175 5.31 0.60 5.39
N SER A 176 5.91 -0.07 6.37
CA SER A 176 7.05 0.47 7.10
C SER A 176 8.29 0.61 6.22
N ARG A 177 8.39 -0.09 5.11
CA ARG A 177 9.48 -0.04 4.12
C ARG A 177 9.38 1.15 3.17
N LEU A 178 8.19 1.71 3.00
CA LEU A 178 7.94 2.85 2.10
C LEU A 178 8.34 4.17 2.76
N ARG A 179 8.67 5.19 1.96
CA ARG A 179 8.97 6.55 2.44
C ARG A 179 7.79 7.16 3.18
N ASP A 180 8.07 8.15 4.01
CA ASP A 180 7.03 8.79 4.80
C ASP A 180 6.24 9.80 3.96
N SER A 181 4.92 9.60 3.85
CA SER A 181 3.99 10.58 3.25
C SER A 181 3.61 11.68 4.25
N ASN A 182 3.64 11.38 5.56
CA ASN A 182 3.46 12.33 6.65
C ASN A 182 4.69 12.31 7.58
N PRO A 183 5.80 12.96 7.21
CA PRO A 183 7.09 12.81 7.90
C PRO A 183 7.04 13.20 9.38
N ILE A 184 6.31 14.27 9.71
CA ILE A 184 6.17 14.76 11.09
C ILE A 184 5.54 13.69 11.97
N PHE A 185 4.40 13.17 11.58
CA PHE A 185 3.71 12.16 12.35
C PHE A 185 4.41 10.81 12.30
N SER A 186 4.88 10.39 11.12
CA SER A 186 5.56 9.10 10.96
C SER A 186 6.84 8.97 11.78
N SER A 187 7.56 10.08 11.97
CA SER A 187 8.74 10.09 12.86
C SER A 187 8.34 9.92 14.34
N LEU A 188 7.24 10.56 14.78
CA LEU A 188 6.69 10.36 16.14
C LEU A 188 6.18 8.93 16.33
N TRP A 189 5.43 8.42 15.35
CA TRP A 189 4.94 7.05 15.34
C TRP A 189 6.10 6.07 15.49
N ARG A 190 7.10 6.17 14.64
CA ARG A 190 8.27 5.28 14.58
C ARG A 190 9.10 5.33 15.84
N THR A 191 9.21 6.49 16.47
CA THR A 191 10.03 6.68 17.68
C THR A 191 9.32 6.23 18.94
N TYR A 192 8.03 6.52 19.09
CA TYR A 192 7.35 6.40 20.38
C TYR A 192 6.17 5.44 20.40
N LEU A 193 5.42 5.30 19.30
CA LEU A 193 4.11 4.64 19.35
C LEU A 193 4.12 3.20 18.81
N ARG A 194 4.91 2.89 17.80
CA ARG A 194 4.91 1.57 17.12
C ARG A 194 5.16 0.39 18.05
N TRP A 195 5.89 0.61 19.13
CA TRP A 195 6.32 -0.42 20.08
C TRP A 195 5.16 -1.05 20.87
N PHE A 196 4.03 -0.38 20.93
CA PHE A 196 2.84 -0.86 21.63
C PHE A 196 1.93 -1.72 20.74
N GLY A 197 2.29 -1.94 19.46
CA GLY A 197 1.44 -2.65 18.50
C GLY A 197 0.13 -1.91 18.19
N THR A 198 -0.73 -2.51 17.40
CA THR A 198 -2.02 -1.93 16.98
C THR A 198 -3.22 -2.79 17.33
N GLY A 199 -3.01 -4.08 17.61
CA GLY A 199 -4.06 -5.02 17.97
C GLY A 199 -4.63 -4.81 19.36
N GLY A 200 -5.74 -5.50 19.65
CA GLY A 200 -6.44 -5.49 20.93
C GLY A 200 -7.94 -5.25 20.78
N PRO A 201 -8.69 -5.19 21.88
CA PRO A 201 -10.14 -4.93 21.82
C PRO A 201 -10.42 -3.59 21.15
N GLY A 202 -11.21 -3.60 20.07
CA GLY A 202 -11.68 -2.40 19.39
C GLY A 202 -12.72 -1.67 20.25
N PHE A 203 -12.52 -0.38 20.49
CA PHE A 203 -13.48 0.44 21.24
C PHE A 203 -14.01 1.62 20.43
N ALA A 204 -13.26 2.07 19.42
CA ALA A 204 -13.66 3.16 18.55
C ALA A 204 -14.46 2.66 17.33
N PRO A 205 -15.41 3.44 16.80
CA PRO A 205 -16.04 3.11 15.53
C PRO A 205 -14.99 3.16 14.40
N HIS A 206 -15.21 2.37 13.36
CA HIS A 206 -14.36 2.45 12.17
C HIS A 206 -14.55 3.81 11.47
N PRO A 207 -13.46 4.52 11.06
CA PRO A 207 -13.60 5.89 10.54
C PRO A 207 -14.14 5.98 9.12
N LEU A 208 -14.01 4.91 8.34
CA LEU A 208 -14.29 4.91 6.90
C LEU A 208 -15.58 4.18 6.54
N THR A 209 -16.16 3.42 7.48
CA THR A 209 -17.36 2.61 7.23
C THR A 209 -18.12 2.35 8.52
N SER A 210 -19.45 2.15 8.40
CA SER A 210 -20.33 1.81 9.52
C SER A 210 -20.52 0.30 9.69
N THR A 211 -20.14 -0.52 8.71
CA THR A 211 -20.36 -1.98 8.69
C THR A 211 -19.17 -2.77 9.23
N ALA A 212 -17.99 -2.17 9.31
CA ALA A 212 -16.78 -2.82 9.82
C ALA A 212 -16.76 -2.99 11.34
N GLN A 213 -15.82 -3.82 11.79
CA GLN A 213 -15.52 -4.04 13.20
C GLN A 213 -15.00 -2.77 13.86
N ARG A 214 -15.15 -2.70 15.19
CA ARG A 214 -14.57 -1.60 15.99
C ARG A 214 -13.04 -1.70 15.99
N VAL A 215 -12.39 -0.56 16.04
CA VAL A 215 -10.94 -0.43 15.90
C VAL A 215 -10.27 0.10 17.18
N THR A 216 -8.96 -0.08 17.29
CA THR A 216 -8.18 0.43 18.42
C THR A 216 -7.72 1.87 18.17
N LEU A 217 -7.45 2.65 19.22
CA LEU A 217 -6.84 3.97 19.06
C LEU A 217 -5.48 3.89 18.33
N ARG A 218 -4.70 2.84 18.60
CA ARG A 218 -3.37 2.67 18.00
C ARG A 218 -3.43 2.40 16.50
N SER A 219 -4.42 1.65 16.01
CA SER A 219 -4.65 1.46 14.57
C SER A 219 -5.09 2.78 13.90
N TYR A 220 -5.93 3.58 14.58
CA TYR A 220 -6.24 4.94 14.15
C TYR A 220 -4.99 5.81 14.01
N LEU A 221 -4.11 5.77 15.01
CA LEU A 221 -2.86 6.52 14.96
C LEU A 221 -1.94 6.00 13.84
N LYS A 222 -1.94 4.70 13.56
CA LYS A 222 -1.15 4.14 12.46
C LYS A 222 -1.66 4.64 11.10
N LEU A 223 -2.97 4.79 10.91
CA LEU A 223 -3.56 5.39 9.69
C LEU A 223 -2.96 6.79 9.40
N LEU A 224 -2.66 7.60 10.42
CA LEU A 224 -2.12 8.95 10.23
C LEU A 224 -0.72 8.99 9.61
N ASN A 225 -0.04 7.85 9.46
CA ASN A 225 1.18 7.78 8.64
C ASN A 225 0.90 8.05 7.16
N MET A 226 -0.36 7.88 6.69
CA MET A 226 -0.83 8.15 5.33
C MET A 226 0.01 7.42 4.27
N LYS A 227 0.40 6.18 4.57
CA LYS A 227 1.10 5.29 3.65
C LYS A 227 0.13 4.26 3.10
N ALA A 228 0.30 3.91 1.85
CA ALA A 228 -0.49 2.88 1.20
C ALA A 228 0.32 2.17 0.10
N ASN A 229 0.06 0.90 -0.10
CA ASN A 229 0.30 0.20 -1.36
C ASN A 229 -0.94 0.41 -2.23
N HIS A 230 -0.89 1.40 -3.12
CA HIS A 230 -2.06 1.81 -3.91
C HIS A 230 -2.14 1.13 -5.28
N ARG A 231 -1.44 0.01 -5.44
CA ARG A 231 -1.42 -0.76 -6.68
C ARG A 231 -2.74 -1.48 -6.90
N LYS A 232 -3.07 -1.72 -8.16
CA LYS A 232 -4.21 -2.52 -8.59
C LYS A 232 -3.83 -3.23 -9.87
N VAL A 233 -3.41 -4.47 -9.72
CA VAL A 233 -2.79 -5.26 -10.77
C VAL A 233 -3.27 -6.71 -10.67
N ILE A 234 -3.46 -7.35 -11.82
CA ILE A 234 -3.54 -8.80 -11.93
C ILE A 234 -2.61 -9.26 -13.05
N VAL A 235 -1.87 -10.33 -12.78
CA VAL A 235 -0.99 -10.99 -13.74
C VAL A 235 -1.26 -12.49 -13.73
N THR A 236 -1.43 -13.05 -14.91
CA THR A 236 -1.52 -14.51 -15.17
C THR A 236 -0.50 -14.88 -16.23
N GLU A 237 -0.34 -16.15 -16.55
CA GLU A 237 0.49 -16.59 -17.66
C GLU A 237 0.10 -15.98 -19.00
N ASP A 238 -1.18 -15.65 -19.19
CA ASP A 238 -1.75 -15.19 -20.46
C ASP A 238 -1.72 -13.67 -20.65
N GLY A 239 -1.42 -12.91 -19.61
CA GLY A 239 -1.39 -11.45 -19.69
C GLY A 239 -1.49 -10.77 -18.35
N CYS A 240 -1.66 -9.46 -18.38
CA CYS A 240 -1.79 -8.65 -17.18
C CYS A 240 -2.78 -7.50 -17.37
N MET A 241 -3.29 -7.00 -16.26
CA MET A 241 -4.14 -5.81 -16.25
C MET A 241 -3.68 -4.85 -15.15
N VAL A 242 -3.56 -3.57 -15.49
CA VAL A 242 -3.39 -2.47 -14.55
C VAL A 242 -4.70 -1.67 -14.53
N LEU A 243 -5.26 -1.48 -13.35
CA LEU A 243 -6.60 -0.92 -13.22
C LEU A 243 -6.69 0.16 -12.14
N SER A 244 -7.71 1.01 -12.24
CA SER A 244 -8.04 1.99 -11.19
C SER A 244 -9.12 1.49 -10.22
N ALA A 245 -9.87 0.45 -10.60
CA ALA A 245 -10.91 -0.16 -9.80
C ALA A 245 -10.33 -0.96 -8.61
N ASN A 246 -11.05 -0.98 -7.49
CA ASN A 246 -10.74 -1.84 -6.35
C ASN A 246 -11.81 -2.92 -6.19
N PRO A 247 -11.45 -4.15 -5.78
CA PRO A 247 -12.41 -5.17 -5.40
C PRO A 247 -12.99 -4.87 -4.01
N HIS A 248 -13.61 -3.73 -3.90
CA HIS A 248 -14.28 -3.17 -2.74
C HIS A 248 -15.73 -2.87 -3.15
N ASP A 249 -16.71 -3.40 -2.45
CA ASP A 249 -18.11 -3.36 -2.88
C ASP A 249 -18.61 -1.94 -3.16
N ALA A 250 -18.26 -0.97 -2.31
CA ALA A 250 -18.64 0.43 -2.52
C ALA A 250 -18.01 1.05 -3.79
N SER A 251 -16.90 0.50 -4.29
CA SER A 251 -16.25 0.96 -5.53
C SER A 251 -17.04 0.57 -6.79
N SER A 252 -18.03 -0.31 -6.68
CA SER A 252 -18.86 -0.76 -7.79
C SER A 252 -19.68 0.36 -8.48
N PHE A 253 -19.81 1.52 -7.87
CA PHE A 253 -20.43 2.71 -8.44
C PHE A 253 -19.45 3.75 -8.98
N HIS A 254 -18.16 3.48 -8.89
CA HIS A 254 -17.17 4.42 -9.39
C HIS A 254 -16.98 4.24 -10.90
N SER A 255 -16.67 5.34 -11.60
CA SER A 255 -16.12 5.26 -12.94
C SER A 255 -14.63 4.95 -12.84
N ASN A 256 -14.20 3.91 -13.56
CA ASN A 256 -12.84 3.40 -13.51
C ASN A 256 -12.32 3.14 -14.93
N LEU A 257 -11.02 2.95 -15.05
CA LEU A 257 -10.38 2.50 -16.28
C LEU A 257 -9.37 1.38 -15.98
N ALA A 258 -9.10 0.57 -16.98
CA ALA A 258 -8.07 -0.46 -16.92
C ALA A 258 -7.43 -0.65 -18.29
N PHE A 259 -6.16 -1.03 -18.28
CA PHE A 259 -5.44 -1.52 -19.45
C PHE A 259 -5.26 -3.03 -19.33
N ASP A 260 -5.86 -3.78 -20.24
CA ASP A 260 -5.65 -5.23 -20.41
C ASP A 260 -4.58 -5.43 -21.48
N VAL A 261 -3.51 -6.10 -21.11
CA VAL A 261 -2.28 -6.17 -21.90
C VAL A 261 -1.83 -7.61 -22.08
N GLN A 262 -1.39 -7.93 -23.31
CA GLN A 262 -0.61 -9.14 -23.61
C GLN A 262 0.71 -8.71 -24.23
N GLY A 263 1.81 -9.00 -23.56
CA GLY A 263 3.15 -8.60 -24.02
C GLY A 263 4.20 -8.69 -22.94
N GLY A 264 5.44 -8.42 -23.32
CA GLY A 264 6.61 -8.52 -22.43
C GLY A 264 6.56 -7.61 -21.20
N VAL A 265 5.77 -6.53 -21.24
CA VAL A 265 5.57 -5.63 -20.09
C VAL A 265 4.92 -6.33 -18.87
N CYS A 266 4.16 -7.40 -19.09
CA CYS A 266 3.56 -8.17 -18.01
C CYS A 266 4.62 -8.88 -17.13
N ALA A 267 5.77 -9.25 -17.71
CA ALA A 267 6.89 -9.78 -16.94
C ALA A 267 7.54 -8.70 -16.06
N ASP A 268 7.65 -7.47 -16.54
CA ASP A 268 8.18 -6.34 -15.75
C ASP A 268 7.23 -6.01 -14.57
N ILE A 269 5.91 -6.06 -14.80
CA ILE A 269 4.88 -5.90 -13.77
C ILE A 269 5.00 -7.03 -12.74
N LEU A 270 5.05 -8.28 -13.17
CA LEU A 270 5.17 -9.45 -12.29
C LEU A 270 6.41 -9.35 -11.39
N GLU A 271 7.56 -8.94 -11.92
CA GLU A 271 8.79 -8.77 -11.12
C GLU A 271 8.65 -7.64 -10.10
N SER A 272 7.93 -6.58 -10.45
CA SER A 272 7.61 -5.50 -9.51
C SER A 272 6.72 -5.99 -8.34
N GLU A 273 5.72 -6.82 -8.62
CA GLU A 273 4.85 -7.39 -7.57
C GLU A 273 5.60 -8.40 -6.70
N ARG A 274 6.50 -9.19 -7.28
CA ARG A 274 7.42 -10.05 -6.53
C ARG A 274 8.29 -9.23 -5.56
N THR A 275 8.77 -8.07 -6.01
CA THR A 275 9.53 -7.14 -5.17
C THR A 275 8.68 -6.64 -4.00
N VAL A 276 7.40 -6.32 -4.21
CA VAL A 276 6.48 -5.91 -3.12
C VAL A 276 6.32 -7.02 -2.10
N ALA A 277 6.11 -8.24 -2.54
CA ALA A 277 6.02 -9.41 -1.68
C ALA A 277 7.33 -9.65 -0.90
N ALA A 278 8.48 -9.58 -1.58
CA ALA A 278 9.79 -9.81 -0.98
C ALA A 278 10.12 -8.82 0.14
N PHE A 279 9.93 -7.53 -0.06
CA PHE A 279 10.19 -6.57 1.01
C PHE A 279 9.14 -6.65 2.15
N SER A 280 8.00 -7.28 1.90
CA SER A 280 6.97 -7.59 2.90
C SER A 280 7.23 -8.92 3.62
N GLY A 281 8.35 -9.59 3.33
CA GLY A 281 8.77 -10.82 4.02
C GLY A 281 8.24 -12.11 3.43
N HIS A 282 7.72 -12.07 2.20
CA HIS A 282 7.18 -13.24 1.49
C HIS A 282 8.00 -13.52 0.23
N ASP A 283 8.28 -14.80 -0.01
CA ASP A 283 8.89 -15.25 -1.24
C ASP A 283 7.80 -15.74 -2.20
N VAL A 284 7.72 -15.09 -3.36
CA VAL A 284 6.79 -15.48 -4.44
C VAL A 284 7.59 -16.20 -5.52
N PRO A 285 7.17 -17.39 -5.95
CA PRO A 285 7.86 -18.16 -6.98
C PRO A 285 8.12 -17.35 -8.25
N VAL A 286 9.18 -17.69 -8.93
CA VAL A 286 9.46 -17.16 -10.28
C VAL A 286 8.51 -17.85 -11.25
N HIS A 287 7.58 -17.10 -11.78
CA HIS A 287 6.70 -17.58 -12.84
C HIS A 287 7.26 -17.16 -14.20
N VAL A 288 7.17 -18.05 -15.13
CA VAL A 288 7.56 -17.77 -16.52
C VAL A 288 6.29 -17.40 -17.29
N MET A 289 6.28 -16.18 -17.82
CA MET A 289 5.24 -15.75 -18.74
C MET A 289 5.36 -16.49 -20.06
N ASP A 290 4.26 -16.66 -20.76
CA ASP A 290 4.33 -17.15 -22.15
C ASP A 290 5.09 -16.14 -23.00
N ALA A 291 5.88 -16.65 -23.93
CA ALA A 291 6.62 -15.79 -24.84
C ALA A 291 5.63 -15.13 -25.81
N TRP A 292 5.56 -13.81 -25.77
CA TRP A 292 4.81 -13.03 -26.74
C TRP A 292 5.71 -12.72 -27.93
N GLU A 293 5.24 -13.01 -29.13
CA GLU A 293 5.92 -12.55 -30.33
C GLU A 293 5.92 -11.03 -30.35
N GLU A 294 7.10 -10.42 -30.39
CA GLU A 294 7.22 -8.99 -30.63
C GLU A 294 6.77 -8.72 -32.06
N LEU A 295 5.58 -8.15 -32.21
CA LEU A 295 5.06 -7.76 -33.51
C LEU A 295 5.80 -6.50 -33.98
N GLU A 296 6.58 -6.58 -35.05
CA GLU A 296 7.18 -5.40 -35.68
C GLU A 296 6.10 -4.40 -36.10
N GLY A 297 6.24 -3.15 -35.66
CA GLY A 297 5.26 -2.08 -35.94
C GLY A 297 4.07 -2.04 -34.98
N ALA A 298 4.04 -2.87 -33.96
CA ALA A 298 3.04 -2.81 -32.90
C ALA A 298 3.24 -1.59 -31.97
N SER A 299 2.20 -1.23 -31.25
CA SER A 299 2.30 -0.28 -30.16
C SER A 299 3.31 -0.77 -29.11
N THR A 300 4.03 0.16 -28.49
CA THR A 300 4.93 -0.16 -27.39
C THR A 300 4.36 0.33 -26.06
N THR A 301 4.71 -0.36 -24.98
CA THR A 301 4.36 0.01 -23.62
C THR A 301 5.60 -0.01 -22.76
N ARG A 302 5.62 0.84 -21.73
CA ARG A 302 6.65 0.87 -20.71
C ARG A 302 6.04 0.82 -19.34
N PHE A 303 6.57 -0.02 -18.48
CA PHE A 303 6.17 -0.07 -17.08
C PHE A 303 7.02 0.88 -16.24
N VAL A 304 6.37 1.81 -15.54
CA VAL A 304 7.03 2.83 -14.71
C VAL A 304 6.36 2.88 -13.35
N THR A 305 7.14 2.88 -12.28
CA THR A 305 6.62 2.88 -10.91
C THR A 305 7.28 3.92 -10.01
N GLU A 306 6.55 4.34 -8.99
CA GLU A 306 7.00 5.17 -7.87
C GLU A 306 7.73 6.46 -8.31
N GLY A 307 9.01 6.60 -7.93
CA GLY A 307 9.81 7.78 -8.24
C GLY A 307 10.05 8.01 -9.73
N GLU A 308 10.07 6.95 -10.52
CA GLU A 308 10.31 7.01 -11.96
C GLU A 308 9.09 7.52 -12.75
N ILE A 309 7.87 7.48 -12.19
CA ILE A 309 6.66 8.02 -12.84
C ILE A 309 6.84 9.49 -13.16
N ARG A 310 7.38 10.27 -12.22
CA ARG A 310 7.61 11.70 -12.43
C ARG A 310 8.61 11.94 -13.54
N THR A 311 9.73 11.21 -13.55
CA THR A 311 10.78 11.34 -14.55
C THR A 311 10.24 10.99 -15.93
N GLY A 312 9.56 9.84 -16.06
CA GLY A 312 8.97 9.42 -17.33
C GLY A 312 7.92 10.40 -17.87
N LEU A 313 7.06 10.96 -17.02
CA LEU A 313 6.09 11.98 -17.43
C LEU A 313 6.77 13.27 -17.88
N MET A 314 7.84 13.72 -17.21
CA MET A 314 8.56 14.92 -17.61
C MET A 314 9.26 14.75 -18.95
N ASP A 315 9.89 13.59 -19.18
CA ASP A 315 10.55 13.26 -20.44
C ASP A 315 9.55 13.27 -21.62
N GLU A 316 8.36 12.64 -21.44
CA GLU A 316 7.31 12.65 -22.47
C GLU A 316 6.77 14.06 -22.76
N LEU A 317 6.59 14.88 -21.72
CA LEU A 317 6.12 16.26 -21.88
C LEU A 317 7.17 17.14 -22.61
N GLU A 318 8.47 16.94 -22.37
CA GLU A 318 9.54 17.62 -23.08
C GLU A 318 9.55 17.25 -24.57
N VAL A 319 9.36 15.97 -24.89
CA VAL A 319 9.25 15.50 -26.29
C VAL A 319 8.07 16.12 -27.01
N MET A 320 6.90 16.18 -26.35
CA MET A 320 5.70 16.81 -26.94
C MET A 320 5.81 18.34 -27.07
N GLY A 321 6.56 18.99 -26.19
CA GLY A 321 6.78 20.45 -26.24
C GLY A 321 7.87 20.90 -27.22
N ALA A 322 8.68 19.97 -27.74
CA ALA A 322 9.72 20.24 -28.73
C ALA A 322 9.26 20.08 -30.21
N GLY A 323 8.04 19.67 -30.46
CA GLY A 323 7.39 19.56 -31.77
C GLY A 323 6.42 20.70 -32.00
#